data_7168ae87b88fe9d1a89a75f88ee74fe1
#
_entry.id   7168ae87b88fe9d1a89a75f88ee74fe1
#
_cell.length_a   1.000
_cell.length_b   1.000
_cell.length_c   1.000
_cell.angle_alpha   90.00
_cell.angle_beta   90.00
_cell.angle_gamma   90.00
#
_symmetry.space_group_name_H-M   'P 1'
#
loop_
_entity.id
_entity.type
_entity.pdbx_description
1 polymer ?
#
loop_
_entity_poly.entity_id
_entity_poly.type
_entity_poly.pdbx_seq_one_letter_code
_entity_poly.pdbx_strand_id
1 'polypeptide(L)'
;MPDSFVMAGVSISFRGETTEERLFNMQERHTDGQRYFRELAYTSEKYLLPFIEQVKKVTFDTRVLEIGCGMGGNLSPFVERGCRVMGVDLGKDRVENAARMLKAEGNPRIELICADIFTVTHLKGCFDLIIVHDVIEHIPDKDRFFEFVREFLKPGGVIFLAFPAWQMPFGGHQQICRSRFLSKLPFYHLLPRFMYKGLLQAFHEPREVMEELLSIKSCGLTIERCRRYLRRYHYTVEKQKLYFINPHYEIKFHLKPRLLFSWMGSIPYVRNFFCTSCFLMVKDGL
;
A
#
# COMPACT_ATOMS: atom_id res chain seq x y z
N MET A 1 -5.40 -8.28 -32.94
CA MET A 1 -4.73 -6.99 -32.63
C MET A 1 -4.32 -7.04 -31.17
N PRO A 2 -3.09 -6.72 -30.79
CA PRO A 2 -2.68 -6.76 -29.40
C PRO A 2 -3.39 -5.62 -28.64
N ASP A 3 -4.08 -5.97 -27.55
CA ASP A 3 -4.72 -5.01 -26.64
C ASP A 3 -3.64 -4.14 -25.99
N SER A 4 -3.58 -2.89 -26.40
CA SER A 4 -2.68 -1.89 -25.82
C SER A 4 -3.45 -1.08 -24.77
N PHE A 5 -2.90 -0.97 -23.59
CA PHE A 5 -3.38 -0.09 -22.53
C PHE A 5 -2.65 1.26 -22.62
N VAL A 6 -3.38 2.34 -22.82
CA VAL A 6 -2.81 3.70 -22.91
C VAL A 6 -2.91 4.39 -21.56
N MET A 7 -1.80 4.66 -20.92
CA MET A 7 -1.69 5.48 -19.73
C MET A 7 -0.96 6.77 -20.09
N ALA A 8 -1.66 7.91 -20.05
CA ALA A 8 -1.08 9.24 -20.23
C ALA A 8 -0.09 9.35 -21.42
N GLY A 9 -0.51 8.88 -22.62
CA GLY A 9 0.29 8.99 -23.84
C GLY A 9 1.39 7.93 -24.02
N VAL A 10 1.51 6.97 -23.08
CA VAL A 10 2.41 5.82 -23.20
C VAL A 10 1.59 4.59 -23.60
N SER A 11 1.75 4.10 -24.82
CA SER A 11 1.18 2.83 -25.25
C SER A 11 2.00 1.68 -24.67
N ILE A 12 1.40 0.88 -23.79
CA ILE A 12 2.04 -0.30 -23.20
C ILE A 12 1.48 -1.52 -23.93
N SER A 13 2.29 -2.15 -24.78
CA SER A 13 1.95 -3.40 -25.45
C SER A 13 2.29 -4.59 -24.55
N PHE A 14 1.31 -5.44 -24.31
CA PHE A 14 1.45 -6.69 -23.55
C PHE A 14 1.51 -7.87 -24.53
N ARG A 15 2.62 -8.59 -24.57
CA ARG A 15 2.74 -9.82 -25.35
C ARG A 15 2.29 -11.01 -24.50
N GLY A 16 1.30 -11.75 -24.99
CA GLY A 16 1.08 -13.15 -24.66
C GLY A 16 -0.13 -13.54 -23.80
N GLU A 17 -0.86 -12.62 -23.14
CA GLU A 17 -2.08 -12.98 -22.38
C GLU A 17 -3.29 -12.23 -22.91
N THR A 18 -4.44 -12.92 -23.03
CA THR A 18 -5.71 -12.30 -23.39
C THR A 18 -6.25 -11.41 -22.26
N THR A 19 -7.10 -10.46 -22.59
CA THR A 19 -7.75 -9.58 -21.60
C THR A 19 -8.60 -10.36 -20.59
N GLU A 20 -9.16 -11.50 -21.00
CA GLU A 20 -9.93 -12.38 -20.12
C GLU A 20 -9.04 -13.14 -19.14
N GLU A 21 -7.92 -13.68 -19.59
CA GLU A 21 -6.93 -14.34 -18.76
C GLU A 21 -6.36 -13.40 -17.71
N ARG A 22 -6.16 -12.12 -18.03
CA ARG A 22 -5.68 -11.11 -17.06
C ARG A 22 -6.71 -10.78 -16.00
N LEU A 23 -7.99 -10.65 -16.36
CA LEU A 23 -9.06 -10.38 -15.39
C LEU A 23 -9.31 -11.59 -14.49
N PHE A 24 -9.29 -12.78 -15.05
CA PHE A 24 -9.37 -14.04 -14.33
C PHE A 24 -8.18 -14.14 -13.35
N ASN A 25 -6.96 -13.88 -13.82
CA ASN A 25 -5.76 -13.82 -13.01
C ASN A 25 -5.78 -12.72 -11.92
N MET A 26 -6.46 -11.60 -12.13
CA MET A 26 -6.63 -10.58 -11.08
C MET A 26 -7.62 -11.01 -10.00
N GLN A 27 -8.70 -11.69 -10.38
CA GLN A 27 -9.68 -12.25 -9.40
C GLN A 27 -9.10 -13.45 -8.65
N GLU A 28 -8.38 -14.35 -9.33
CA GLU A 28 -7.68 -15.47 -8.70
C GLU A 28 -6.59 -15.01 -7.72
N ARG A 29 -5.90 -13.89 -8.00
CA ARG A 29 -4.86 -13.37 -7.09
C ARG A 29 -5.41 -12.94 -5.72
N HIS A 30 -6.65 -12.47 -5.66
CA HIS A 30 -7.31 -12.19 -4.39
C HIS A 30 -7.73 -13.48 -3.65
N THR A 31 -7.87 -14.59 -4.37
CA THR A 31 -8.19 -15.91 -3.80
C THR A 31 -6.96 -16.78 -3.55
N ASP A 32 -5.87 -16.61 -4.31
CA ASP A 32 -4.59 -17.29 -4.09
C ASP A 32 -3.67 -16.49 -3.14
N GLY A 33 -3.90 -16.68 -1.85
CA GLY A 33 -3.11 -16.04 -0.80
C GLY A 33 -1.62 -16.35 -0.87
N GLN A 34 -1.22 -17.55 -1.33
CA GLN A 34 0.20 -17.93 -1.47
C GLN A 34 0.90 -17.12 -2.58
N ARG A 35 0.22 -16.93 -3.71
CA ARG A 35 0.74 -16.12 -4.81
C ARG A 35 0.90 -14.67 -4.37
N TYR A 36 -0.13 -14.11 -3.74
CA TYR A 36 -0.09 -12.73 -3.25
C TYR A 36 1.01 -12.51 -2.21
N PHE A 37 1.18 -13.43 -1.26
CA PHE A 37 2.30 -13.42 -0.31
C PHE A 37 3.65 -13.34 -1.03
N ARG A 38 3.90 -14.24 -2.01
CA ARG A 38 5.17 -14.26 -2.77
C ARG A 38 5.40 -12.98 -3.57
N GLU A 39 4.35 -12.42 -4.16
CA GLU A 39 4.43 -11.15 -4.90
C GLU A 39 4.83 -10.00 -3.99
N LEU A 40 4.27 -9.92 -2.77
CA LEU A 40 4.63 -8.91 -1.77
C LEU A 40 6.06 -9.14 -1.23
N ALA A 41 6.43 -10.39 -0.92
CA ALA A 41 7.77 -10.73 -0.46
C ALA A 41 8.84 -10.32 -1.49
N TYR A 42 8.63 -10.65 -2.76
CA TYR A 42 9.51 -10.21 -3.85
C TYR A 42 9.62 -8.68 -3.93
N THR A 43 8.49 -7.98 -3.86
CA THR A 43 8.48 -6.51 -3.93
C THR A 43 9.19 -5.90 -2.73
N SER A 44 8.96 -6.46 -1.54
CA SER A 44 9.59 -6.01 -0.31
C SER A 44 11.11 -6.21 -0.33
N GLU A 45 11.59 -7.41 -0.69
CA GLU A 45 13.02 -7.71 -0.76
C GLU A 45 13.73 -6.82 -1.80
N LYS A 46 13.14 -6.65 -2.97
CA LYS A 46 13.79 -5.96 -4.08
C LYS A 46 13.71 -4.43 -4.00
N TYR A 47 12.66 -3.89 -3.41
CA TYR A 47 12.38 -2.45 -3.49
C TYR A 47 12.17 -1.76 -2.14
N LEU A 48 11.38 -2.34 -1.22
CA LEU A 48 11.10 -1.72 0.06
C LEU A 48 12.34 -1.70 0.93
N LEU A 49 12.90 -2.87 1.16
CA LEU A 49 14.03 -3.06 2.05
C LEU A 49 15.27 -2.25 1.61
N PRO A 50 15.68 -2.26 0.32
CA PRO A 50 16.80 -1.41 -0.13
C PRO A 50 16.47 0.08 -0.06
N PHE A 51 15.20 0.49 -0.11
CA PHE A 51 14.82 1.88 0.10
C PHE A 51 14.90 2.27 1.58
N ILE A 52 14.43 1.41 2.47
CA ILE A 52 14.51 1.57 3.92
C ILE A 52 15.98 1.67 4.37
N GLU A 53 16.84 0.79 3.87
CA GLU A 53 18.26 0.72 4.26
C GLU A 53 19.07 1.96 3.86
N GLN A 54 18.55 2.82 2.98
CA GLN A 54 19.18 4.12 2.70
C GLN A 54 19.03 5.12 3.87
N VAL A 55 18.15 4.85 4.84
CA VAL A 55 17.89 5.71 6.00
C VAL A 55 18.14 4.96 7.32
N LYS A 56 17.71 3.71 7.40
CA LYS A 56 17.81 2.87 8.59
C LYS A 56 18.40 1.52 8.23
N LYS A 57 19.58 1.22 8.73
CA LYS A 57 20.18 -0.11 8.55
C LYS A 57 19.33 -1.16 9.26
N VAL A 58 19.01 -2.24 8.56
CA VAL A 58 18.25 -3.39 9.08
C VAL A 58 19.23 -4.48 9.50
N THR A 59 19.16 -4.88 10.76
CA THR A 59 20.02 -5.90 11.37
C THR A 59 19.17 -6.94 12.09
N PHE A 60 19.78 -8.01 12.51
CA PHE A 60 19.16 -9.06 13.32
C PHE A 60 18.43 -8.54 14.58
N ASP A 61 18.89 -7.44 15.18
CA ASP A 61 18.28 -6.85 16.38
C ASP A 61 17.16 -5.85 16.05
N THR A 62 16.93 -5.55 14.77
CA THR A 62 15.89 -4.60 14.35
C THR A 62 14.52 -5.15 14.73
N ARG A 63 13.71 -4.32 15.41
CA ARG A 63 12.30 -4.62 15.71
C ARG A 63 11.42 -3.90 14.71
N VAL A 64 10.67 -4.68 13.94
CA VAL A 64 9.83 -4.21 12.83
C VAL A 64 8.36 -4.40 13.18
N LEU A 65 7.55 -3.35 13.04
CA LEU A 65 6.10 -3.41 13.07
C LEU A 65 5.56 -3.18 11.66
N GLU A 66 4.67 -4.02 11.16
CA GLU A 66 3.84 -3.71 10.00
C GLU A 66 2.40 -3.51 10.42
N ILE A 67 1.87 -2.31 10.13
CA ILE A 67 0.46 -1.97 10.34
C ILE A 67 -0.30 -2.28 9.06
N GLY A 68 -1.34 -3.11 9.14
CA GLY A 68 -2.06 -3.65 7.99
C GLY A 68 -1.22 -4.71 7.26
N CYS A 69 -0.65 -5.66 7.99
CA CYS A 69 0.29 -6.65 7.45
C CYS A 69 -0.35 -7.62 6.44
N GLY A 70 -1.67 -7.70 6.36
CA GLY A 70 -2.38 -8.61 5.47
C GLY A 70 -1.86 -10.04 5.57
N MET A 71 -1.37 -10.57 4.45
CA MET A 71 -0.81 -11.92 4.36
C MET A 71 0.65 -12.03 4.86
N GLY A 72 1.27 -10.93 5.31
CA GLY A 72 2.62 -10.92 5.87
C GLY A 72 3.76 -10.93 4.84
N GLY A 73 3.47 -10.79 3.55
CA GLY A 73 4.50 -10.87 2.51
C GLY A 73 5.59 -9.80 2.65
N ASN A 74 5.24 -8.58 3.01
CA ASN A 74 6.24 -7.51 3.22
C ASN A 74 7.17 -7.80 4.40
N LEU A 75 6.74 -8.57 5.40
CA LEU A 75 7.57 -8.97 6.56
C LEU A 75 8.57 -10.09 6.21
N SER A 76 8.33 -10.88 5.14
CA SER A 76 9.18 -12.04 4.79
C SER A 76 10.67 -11.73 4.76
N PRO A 77 11.17 -10.69 4.05
CA PRO A 77 12.61 -10.43 3.99
C PRO A 77 13.21 -9.98 5.35
N PHE A 78 12.40 -9.42 6.25
CA PHE A 78 12.84 -9.09 7.61
C PHE A 78 12.92 -10.33 8.49
N VAL A 79 11.98 -11.28 8.34
CA VAL A 79 12.04 -12.59 9.00
C VAL A 79 13.27 -13.36 8.54
N GLU A 80 13.54 -13.39 7.25
CA GLU A 80 14.71 -14.08 6.66
C GLU A 80 16.05 -13.50 7.18
N ARG A 81 16.08 -12.20 7.51
CA ARG A 81 17.22 -11.55 8.15
C ARG A 81 17.28 -11.73 9.67
N GLY A 82 16.35 -12.49 10.23
CA GLY A 82 16.27 -12.79 11.66
C GLY A 82 15.81 -11.62 12.52
N CYS A 83 15.20 -10.57 11.94
CA CYS A 83 14.59 -9.48 12.70
C CYS A 83 13.48 -9.99 13.63
N ARG A 84 13.16 -9.20 14.66
CA ARG A 84 11.92 -9.39 15.41
C ARG A 84 10.80 -8.65 14.69
N VAL A 85 9.82 -9.37 14.19
CA VAL A 85 8.72 -8.78 13.42
C VAL A 85 7.40 -8.91 14.14
N MET A 86 6.61 -7.87 14.04
CA MET A 86 5.22 -7.87 14.45
C MET A 86 4.35 -7.39 13.30
N GLY A 87 3.25 -8.12 13.03
CA GLY A 87 2.22 -7.73 12.08
C GLY A 87 0.89 -7.53 12.79
N VAL A 88 0.21 -6.43 12.47
CA VAL A 88 -1.14 -6.14 12.96
C VAL A 88 -2.08 -5.96 11.76
N ASP A 89 -3.20 -6.67 11.73
CA ASP A 89 -4.25 -6.52 10.70
C ASP A 89 -5.63 -6.77 11.31
N LEU A 90 -6.67 -6.18 10.70
CA LEU A 90 -8.07 -6.36 11.11
C LEU A 90 -8.66 -7.70 10.65
N GLY A 91 -8.10 -8.29 9.60
CA GLY A 91 -8.64 -9.50 8.97
C GLY A 91 -8.10 -10.77 9.61
N LYS A 92 -8.94 -11.49 10.36
CA LYS A 92 -8.56 -12.74 11.03
C LYS A 92 -7.94 -13.76 10.05
N ASP A 93 -8.62 -14.03 8.95
CA ASP A 93 -8.15 -15.00 7.95
C ASP A 93 -6.80 -14.58 7.34
N ARG A 94 -6.56 -13.28 7.18
CA ARG A 94 -5.29 -12.73 6.70
C ARG A 94 -4.17 -12.98 7.68
N VAL A 95 -4.39 -12.70 8.96
CA VAL A 95 -3.43 -12.93 10.04
C VAL A 95 -3.10 -14.42 10.20
N GLU A 96 -4.10 -15.30 10.15
CA GLU A 96 -3.90 -16.76 10.19
C GLU A 96 -3.09 -17.26 8.98
N ASN A 97 -3.37 -16.72 7.79
CA ASN A 97 -2.58 -17.02 6.59
C ASN A 97 -1.14 -16.51 6.74
N ALA A 98 -0.94 -15.27 7.22
CA ALA A 98 0.38 -14.72 7.47
C ALA A 98 1.18 -15.59 8.43
N ALA A 99 0.56 -16.07 9.52
CA ALA A 99 1.20 -16.96 10.48
C ALA A 99 1.71 -18.26 9.84
N ARG A 100 0.91 -18.86 8.97
CA ARG A 100 1.31 -20.06 8.22
C ARG A 100 2.45 -19.78 7.23
N MET A 101 2.34 -18.67 6.47
CA MET A 101 3.32 -18.32 5.44
C MET A 101 4.68 -17.94 6.02
N LEU A 102 4.69 -17.19 7.12
CA LEU A 102 5.90 -16.75 7.82
C LEU A 102 6.46 -17.83 8.75
N LYS A 103 5.77 -18.98 8.91
CA LYS A 103 6.14 -20.03 9.87
C LYS A 103 6.28 -19.49 11.28
N ALA A 104 5.28 -18.73 11.72
CA ALA A 104 5.28 -18.03 13.01
C ALA A 104 5.16 -18.99 14.20
N GLU A 105 4.54 -20.16 14.01
CA GLU A 105 4.35 -21.16 15.07
C GLU A 105 5.69 -21.60 15.65
N GLY A 106 5.83 -21.44 16.96
CA GLY A 106 7.08 -21.77 17.67
C GLY A 106 8.24 -20.80 17.43
N ASN A 107 8.06 -19.74 16.66
CA ASN A 107 9.10 -18.73 16.44
C ASN A 107 8.85 -17.48 17.30
N PRO A 108 9.62 -17.26 18.40
CA PRO A 108 9.42 -16.16 19.32
C PRO A 108 9.80 -14.78 18.73
N ARG A 109 10.30 -14.76 17.49
CA ARG A 109 10.65 -13.51 16.78
C ARG A 109 9.54 -13.00 15.89
N ILE A 110 8.44 -13.77 15.72
CA ILE A 110 7.31 -13.41 14.86
C ILE A 110 6.06 -13.35 15.73
N GLU A 111 5.44 -12.17 15.78
CA GLU A 111 4.18 -11.96 16.46
C GLU A 111 3.16 -11.38 15.48
N LEU A 112 1.96 -11.96 15.43
CA LEU A 112 0.90 -11.53 14.54
C LEU A 112 -0.39 -11.35 15.34
N ILE A 113 -1.00 -10.17 15.22
CA ILE A 113 -2.15 -9.76 16.01
C ILE A 113 -3.32 -9.39 15.09
N CYS A 114 -4.45 -10.04 15.29
CA CYS A 114 -5.71 -9.63 14.67
C CYS A 114 -6.39 -8.59 15.56
N ALA A 115 -6.16 -7.30 15.28
CA ALA A 115 -6.70 -6.20 16.06
C ALA A 115 -6.73 -4.88 15.27
N ASP A 116 -7.53 -3.93 15.74
CA ASP A 116 -7.38 -2.53 15.36
C ASP A 116 -6.09 -1.98 16.02
N ILE A 117 -5.20 -1.40 15.22
CA ILE A 117 -3.95 -0.83 15.70
C ILE A 117 -4.16 0.17 16.84
N PHE A 118 -5.27 0.90 16.83
CA PHE A 118 -5.61 1.86 17.87
C PHE A 118 -5.97 1.24 19.23
N THR A 119 -6.13 -0.08 19.29
CA THR A 119 -6.37 -0.83 20.56
C THR A 119 -5.09 -1.44 21.11
N VAL A 120 -4.01 -1.48 20.33
CA VAL A 120 -2.74 -2.09 20.70
C VAL A 120 -1.88 -1.07 21.43
N THR A 121 -2.04 -0.91 22.74
CA THR A 121 -1.38 0.16 23.52
C THR A 121 -0.12 -0.27 24.26
N HIS A 122 0.10 -1.58 24.41
CA HIS A 122 1.22 -2.13 25.23
C HIS A 122 2.58 -2.15 24.52
N LEU A 123 2.63 -1.69 23.26
CA LEU A 123 3.83 -1.76 22.40
C LEU A 123 4.54 -0.40 22.21
N LYS A 124 4.23 0.58 23.04
CA LYS A 124 4.84 1.92 22.95
C LYS A 124 6.36 1.86 23.11
N GLY A 125 7.07 2.62 22.27
CA GLY A 125 8.54 2.70 22.32
C GLY A 125 9.25 1.38 21.98
N CYS A 126 8.63 0.50 21.21
CA CYS A 126 9.16 -0.85 20.98
C CYS A 126 9.86 -1.05 19.64
N PHE A 127 9.63 -0.21 18.63
CA PHE A 127 10.02 -0.51 17.26
C PHE A 127 11.09 0.44 16.71
N ASP A 128 12.05 -0.15 15.99
CA ASP A 128 13.08 0.57 15.25
C ASP A 128 12.57 1.00 13.87
N LEU A 129 11.63 0.24 13.31
CA LEU A 129 11.02 0.44 12.00
C LEU A 129 9.52 0.13 12.08
N ILE A 130 8.70 1.05 11.58
CA ILE A 130 7.28 0.80 11.33
C ILE A 130 7.04 0.84 9.82
N ILE A 131 6.35 -0.17 9.30
CA ILE A 131 5.94 -0.28 7.89
C ILE A 131 4.45 0.00 7.80
N VAL A 132 4.06 0.93 6.92
CA VAL A 132 2.68 1.25 6.57
C VAL A 132 2.59 1.28 5.04
N HIS A 133 2.23 0.15 4.46
CA HIS A 133 2.25 -0.05 3.00
C HIS A 133 0.84 -0.31 2.47
N ASP A 134 0.32 0.61 1.66
CA ASP A 134 -1.02 0.58 1.08
C ASP A 134 -2.14 0.41 2.14
N VAL A 135 -2.03 1.18 3.23
CA VAL A 135 -2.96 1.16 4.39
C VAL A 135 -3.48 2.54 4.72
N ILE A 136 -2.62 3.56 4.70
CA ILE A 136 -3.00 4.91 5.16
C ILE A 136 -4.16 5.52 4.36
N GLU A 137 -4.32 5.16 3.11
CA GLU A 137 -5.43 5.58 2.25
C GLU A 137 -6.77 4.98 2.66
N HIS A 138 -6.77 3.95 3.51
CA HIS A 138 -7.98 3.32 4.07
C HIS A 138 -8.33 3.81 5.47
N ILE A 139 -7.44 4.51 6.16
CA ILE A 139 -7.65 5.01 7.52
C ILE A 139 -8.49 6.29 7.47
N PRO A 140 -9.71 6.31 8.07
CA PRO A 140 -10.56 7.51 8.04
C PRO A 140 -9.97 8.67 8.83
N ASP A 141 -9.57 8.41 10.06
CA ASP A 141 -8.99 9.40 10.98
C ASP A 141 -7.46 9.42 10.89
N LYS A 142 -6.96 10.16 9.92
CA LYS A 142 -5.52 10.32 9.70
C LYS A 142 -4.84 11.20 10.74
N ASP A 143 -5.58 12.14 11.35
CA ASP A 143 -5.07 12.95 12.44
C ASP A 143 -4.73 12.07 13.63
N ARG A 144 -5.68 11.24 14.07
CA ARG A 144 -5.44 10.25 15.13
C ARG A 144 -4.31 9.27 14.78
N PHE A 145 -4.24 8.81 13.51
CA PHE A 145 -3.21 7.87 13.08
C PHE A 145 -1.81 8.46 13.22
N PHE A 146 -1.55 9.66 12.67
CA PHE A 146 -0.22 10.26 12.73
C PHE A 146 0.19 10.66 14.14
N GLU A 147 -0.75 11.00 15.01
CA GLU A 147 -0.49 11.24 16.42
C GLU A 147 -0.11 9.94 17.14
N PHE A 148 -0.88 8.86 16.91
CA PHE A 148 -0.77 7.60 17.61
C PHE A 148 0.44 6.76 17.17
N VAL A 149 0.72 6.68 15.86
CA VAL A 149 1.75 5.76 15.33
C VAL A 149 3.16 6.07 15.85
N ARG A 150 3.45 7.33 16.16
CA ARG A 150 4.75 7.73 16.75
C ARG A 150 5.05 7.08 18.09
N GLU A 151 4.01 6.81 18.88
CA GLU A 151 4.16 6.24 20.22
C GLU A 151 4.80 4.86 20.21
N PHE A 152 4.73 4.16 19.08
CA PHE A 152 5.36 2.84 18.90
C PHE A 152 6.86 2.92 18.61
N LEU A 153 7.36 4.07 18.14
CA LEU A 153 8.78 4.23 17.79
C LEU A 153 9.67 4.29 19.01
N LYS A 154 10.80 3.60 18.93
CA LYS A 154 11.95 3.87 19.81
C LYS A 154 12.56 5.23 19.44
N PRO A 155 13.35 5.82 20.35
CA PRO A 155 14.21 6.94 19.99
C PRO A 155 15.07 6.61 18.77
N GLY A 156 15.02 7.46 17.73
CA GLY A 156 15.70 7.23 16.46
C GLY A 156 15.07 6.16 15.54
N GLY A 157 13.86 5.70 15.88
CA GLY A 157 13.05 4.86 15.00
C GLY A 157 12.53 5.61 13.79
N VAL A 158 12.13 4.86 12.75
CA VAL A 158 11.66 5.40 11.46
C VAL A 158 10.37 4.73 11.02
N ILE A 159 9.60 5.46 10.22
CA ILE A 159 8.40 4.92 9.56
C ILE A 159 8.67 4.88 8.06
N PHE A 160 8.49 3.71 7.44
CA PHE A 160 8.30 3.57 6.01
C PHE A 160 6.80 3.70 5.72
N LEU A 161 6.43 4.70 4.94
CA LEU A 161 5.06 4.97 4.52
C LEU A 161 4.98 4.88 3.00
N ALA A 162 4.11 4.02 2.49
CA ALA A 162 3.85 3.92 1.06
C ALA A 162 2.34 3.92 0.78
N PHE A 163 1.93 4.64 -0.27
CA PHE A 163 0.54 4.72 -0.67
C PHE A 163 0.40 5.16 -2.14
N PRO A 164 -0.67 4.74 -2.84
CA PRO A 164 -1.04 5.29 -4.14
C PRO A 164 -1.63 6.69 -3.97
N ALA A 165 -1.24 7.64 -4.82
CA ALA A 165 -1.86 8.96 -4.78
C ALA A 165 -3.33 8.89 -5.22
N TRP A 166 -4.24 9.55 -4.48
CA TRP A 166 -5.68 9.47 -4.72
C TRP A 166 -6.10 9.75 -6.16
N GLN A 167 -5.45 10.71 -6.84
CA GLN A 167 -5.81 11.10 -8.20
C GLN A 167 -5.20 10.18 -9.29
N MET A 168 -4.39 9.19 -8.95
CA MET A 168 -3.88 8.27 -9.96
C MET A 168 -5.03 7.51 -10.64
N PRO A 169 -4.85 6.98 -11.87
CA PRO A 169 -5.95 6.43 -12.68
C PRO A 169 -6.88 5.46 -11.96
N PHE A 170 -6.35 4.67 -11.05
CA PHE A 170 -7.06 3.65 -10.29
C PHE A 170 -6.98 3.86 -8.77
N GLY A 171 -6.77 5.09 -8.33
CA GLY A 171 -6.65 5.44 -6.90
C GLY A 171 -7.93 5.19 -6.08
N GLY A 172 -9.06 5.03 -6.73
CA GLY A 172 -10.33 4.68 -6.10
C GLY A 172 -10.57 3.19 -5.92
N HIS A 173 -9.59 2.32 -6.19
CA HIS A 173 -9.68 0.85 -6.09
C HIS A 173 -10.82 0.24 -6.92
N GLN A 174 -11.21 0.90 -7.99
CA GLN A 174 -12.32 0.48 -8.85
C GLN A 174 -12.14 -0.89 -9.52
N GLN A 175 -10.96 -1.51 -9.42
CA GLN A 175 -10.69 -2.86 -9.87
C GLN A 175 -11.54 -3.93 -9.16
N ILE A 176 -12.10 -3.61 -7.97
CA ILE A 176 -13.01 -4.49 -7.22
C ILE A 176 -14.43 -4.52 -7.79
N CYS A 177 -14.79 -3.61 -8.72
CA CYS A 177 -16.08 -3.62 -9.39
C CYS A 177 -16.34 -4.94 -10.12
N ARG A 178 -17.57 -5.44 -10.04
CA ARG A 178 -18.03 -6.58 -10.83
C ARG A 178 -18.14 -6.25 -12.33
N SER A 179 -18.54 -5.02 -12.64
CA SER A 179 -18.59 -4.53 -14.01
C SER A 179 -17.19 -4.50 -14.62
N ARG A 180 -16.98 -5.28 -15.68
CA ARG A 180 -15.73 -5.27 -16.47
C ARG A 180 -15.41 -3.89 -17.05
N PHE A 181 -16.42 -3.07 -17.31
CA PHE A 181 -16.24 -1.72 -17.80
C PHE A 181 -15.75 -0.80 -16.69
N LEU A 182 -16.46 -0.75 -15.54
CA LEU A 182 -16.08 0.10 -14.42
C LEU A 182 -14.72 -0.28 -13.83
N SER A 183 -14.41 -1.59 -13.74
CA SER A 183 -13.14 -2.05 -13.22
C SER A 183 -11.92 -1.58 -14.02
N LYS A 184 -12.12 -1.22 -15.29
CA LYS A 184 -11.07 -0.74 -16.22
C LYS A 184 -11.15 0.76 -16.52
N LEU A 185 -12.23 1.44 -16.12
CA LEU A 185 -12.42 2.86 -16.38
C LEU A 185 -11.55 3.68 -15.43
N PRO A 186 -10.54 4.46 -15.91
CA PRO A 186 -9.71 5.28 -15.04
C PRO A 186 -10.45 6.54 -14.60
N PHE A 187 -10.02 7.12 -13.48
CA PHE A 187 -10.37 8.45 -12.98
C PHE A 187 -11.83 8.69 -12.57
N TYR A 188 -12.80 7.80 -12.84
CA TYR A 188 -14.21 8.08 -12.50
C TYR A 188 -14.46 8.18 -10.98
N HIS A 189 -13.58 7.64 -10.16
CA HIS A 189 -13.61 7.84 -8.70
C HIS A 189 -13.42 9.32 -8.31
N LEU A 190 -12.93 10.17 -9.20
CA LEU A 190 -12.79 11.61 -8.98
C LEU A 190 -14.12 12.38 -9.14
N LEU A 191 -15.14 11.77 -9.74
CA LEU A 191 -16.47 12.37 -9.86
C LEU A 191 -17.01 12.79 -8.48
N PRO A 192 -17.86 13.84 -8.39
CA PRO A 192 -18.59 14.17 -7.17
C PRO A 192 -19.30 12.93 -6.59
N ARG A 193 -19.40 12.85 -5.26
CA ARG A 193 -19.90 11.65 -4.55
C ARG A 193 -21.25 11.14 -5.09
N PHE A 194 -22.17 12.05 -5.39
CA PHE A 194 -23.49 11.69 -5.91
C PHE A 194 -23.44 11.09 -7.31
N MET A 195 -22.59 11.63 -8.20
CA MET A 195 -22.39 11.10 -9.55
C MET A 195 -21.69 9.74 -9.52
N TYR A 196 -20.65 9.63 -8.65
CA TYR A 196 -19.93 8.37 -8.46
C TYR A 196 -20.87 7.27 -7.97
N LYS A 197 -21.68 7.54 -6.93
CA LYS A 197 -22.68 6.61 -6.42
C LYS A 197 -23.72 6.24 -7.49
N GLY A 198 -24.24 7.24 -8.24
CA GLY A 198 -25.21 7.02 -9.31
C GLY A 198 -24.64 6.14 -10.42
N LEU A 199 -23.37 6.32 -10.79
CA LEU A 199 -22.70 5.49 -11.79
C LEU A 199 -22.59 4.03 -11.30
N LEU A 200 -22.15 3.78 -10.05
CA LEU A 200 -22.08 2.44 -9.49
C LEU A 200 -23.46 1.75 -9.46
N GLN A 201 -24.51 2.50 -9.12
CA GLN A 201 -25.90 2.00 -9.13
C GLN A 201 -26.37 1.66 -10.54
N ALA A 202 -26.10 2.51 -11.53
CA ALA A 202 -26.48 2.29 -12.93
C ALA A 202 -25.84 1.02 -13.52
N PHE A 203 -24.67 0.64 -13.03
CA PHE A 203 -23.98 -0.60 -13.43
C PHE A 203 -24.30 -1.78 -12.50
N HIS A 204 -25.28 -1.64 -11.60
CA HIS A 204 -25.75 -2.69 -10.69
C HIS A 204 -24.62 -3.31 -9.83
N GLU A 205 -23.68 -2.48 -9.38
CA GLU A 205 -22.64 -2.96 -8.47
C GLU A 205 -23.25 -3.44 -7.13
N PRO A 206 -22.73 -4.54 -6.53
CA PRO A 206 -23.21 -5.01 -5.25
C PRO A 206 -23.09 -3.95 -4.15
N ARG A 207 -23.98 -4.00 -3.18
CA ARG A 207 -24.04 -3.01 -2.09
C ARG A 207 -22.72 -2.95 -1.32
N GLU A 208 -22.14 -4.11 -1.03
CA GLU A 208 -20.87 -4.25 -0.28
C GLU A 208 -19.72 -3.56 -1.05
N VAL A 209 -19.62 -3.80 -2.36
CA VAL A 209 -18.63 -3.16 -3.23
C VAL A 209 -18.82 -1.65 -3.27
N MET A 210 -20.07 -1.19 -3.37
CA MET A 210 -20.37 0.24 -3.36
C MET A 210 -19.99 0.92 -2.03
N GLU A 211 -20.30 0.29 -0.90
CA GLU A 211 -19.98 0.79 0.44
C GLU A 211 -18.46 0.88 0.61
N GLU A 212 -17.72 -0.15 0.20
CA GLU A 212 -16.26 -0.16 0.22
C GLU A 212 -15.67 0.95 -0.64
N LEU A 213 -16.08 1.08 -1.90
CA LEU A 213 -15.60 2.12 -2.81
C LEU A 213 -15.93 3.55 -2.32
N LEU A 214 -17.09 3.76 -1.71
CA LEU A 214 -17.47 5.03 -1.12
C LEU A 214 -16.69 5.34 0.16
N SER A 215 -16.32 4.33 0.94
CA SER A 215 -15.43 4.45 2.09
C SER A 215 -14.03 4.85 1.65
N ILE A 216 -13.44 4.13 0.69
CA ILE A 216 -12.14 4.46 0.09
C ILE A 216 -12.14 5.90 -0.45
N LYS A 217 -13.21 6.30 -1.15
CA LYS A 217 -13.33 7.67 -1.64
C LYS A 217 -13.31 8.72 -0.52
N SER A 218 -13.86 8.43 0.65
CA SER A 218 -13.83 9.36 1.79
C SER A 218 -12.45 9.46 2.44
N CYS A 219 -11.63 8.41 2.32
CA CYS A 219 -10.31 8.28 2.93
C CYS A 219 -9.17 8.72 2.01
N GLY A 220 -9.41 8.92 0.70
CA GLY A 220 -8.41 9.19 -0.32
C GLY A 220 -7.31 10.19 0.09
N LEU A 221 -6.05 9.81 -0.14
CA LEU A 221 -4.88 10.57 0.30
C LEU A 221 -4.06 11.10 -0.88
N THR A 222 -3.84 12.41 -0.92
CA THR A 222 -2.92 13.05 -1.87
C THR A 222 -1.53 13.22 -1.25
N ILE A 223 -0.51 13.35 -2.07
CA ILE A 223 0.86 13.61 -1.59
C ILE A 223 0.91 14.90 -0.76
N GLU A 224 0.20 15.95 -1.19
CA GLU A 224 0.13 17.23 -0.48
C GLU A 224 -0.58 17.10 0.87
N ARG A 225 -1.68 16.33 0.91
CA ARG A 225 -2.41 16.08 2.15
C ARG A 225 -1.55 15.26 3.12
N CYS A 226 -0.87 14.24 2.65
CA CYS A 226 0.09 13.47 3.45
C CYS A 226 1.19 14.38 4.03
N ARG A 227 1.84 15.20 3.20
CA ARG A 227 2.86 16.15 3.64
C ARG A 227 2.33 17.17 4.65
N ARG A 228 1.04 17.54 4.56
CA ARG A 228 0.41 18.42 5.55
C ARG A 228 0.27 17.75 6.90
N TYR A 229 -0.15 16.47 6.93
CA TYR A 229 -0.18 15.67 8.17
C TYR A 229 1.21 15.52 8.76
N LEU A 230 2.20 15.12 7.95
CA LEU A 230 3.58 14.98 8.43
C LEU A 230 4.10 16.27 9.08
N ARG A 231 3.89 17.42 8.46
CA ARG A 231 4.27 18.72 9.07
C ARG A 231 3.49 19.03 10.33
N ARG A 232 2.17 18.79 10.34
CA ARG A 232 1.30 19.07 11.49
C ARG A 232 1.74 18.29 12.73
N TYR A 233 2.15 17.04 12.54
CA TYR A 233 2.58 16.17 13.61
C TYR A 233 4.11 16.10 13.74
N HIS A 234 4.82 17.10 13.21
CA HIS A 234 6.28 17.28 13.38
C HIS A 234 7.13 16.10 12.90
N TYR A 235 6.67 15.37 11.88
CA TYR A 235 7.52 14.36 11.24
C TYR A 235 8.46 15.00 10.22
N THR A 236 9.69 14.51 10.16
CA THR A 236 10.70 14.88 9.17
C THR A 236 10.76 13.83 8.06
N VAL A 237 10.67 14.29 6.81
CA VAL A 237 10.82 13.41 5.64
C VAL A 237 12.30 13.26 5.32
N GLU A 238 12.88 12.11 5.61
CA GLU A 238 14.29 11.78 5.34
C GLU A 238 14.52 11.43 3.87
N LYS A 239 13.56 10.72 3.27
CA LYS A 239 13.65 10.27 1.88
C LYS A 239 12.28 10.12 1.24
N GLN A 240 12.23 10.41 -0.06
CA GLN A 240 11.02 10.23 -0.87
C GLN A 240 11.37 9.66 -2.24
N LYS A 241 10.52 8.73 -2.73
CA LYS A 241 10.47 8.33 -4.14
C LYS A 241 9.02 8.36 -4.63
N LEU A 242 8.80 8.94 -5.80
CA LEU A 242 7.51 8.95 -6.49
C LEU A 242 7.62 8.01 -7.68
N TYR A 243 6.80 6.96 -7.71
CA TYR A 243 6.80 6.00 -8.80
C TYR A 243 5.69 6.31 -9.81
N PHE A 244 6.06 6.41 -11.08
CA PHE A 244 5.13 6.39 -12.20
C PHE A 244 4.65 4.96 -12.46
N ILE A 245 5.54 3.97 -12.40
CA ILE A 245 5.22 2.54 -12.43
C ILE A 245 5.59 1.97 -11.07
N ASN A 246 4.57 1.56 -10.30
CA ASN A 246 4.72 0.97 -8.96
C ASN A 246 5.66 -0.24 -8.99
N PRO A 247 6.59 -0.39 -8.03
CA PRO A 247 7.45 -1.56 -7.91
C PRO A 247 6.70 -2.90 -7.94
N HIS A 248 5.53 -2.99 -7.33
CA HIS A 248 4.71 -4.20 -7.33
C HIS A 248 4.22 -4.60 -8.75
N TYR A 249 4.19 -3.64 -9.70
CA TYR A 249 3.78 -3.95 -11.08
C TYR A 249 4.82 -4.76 -11.84
N GLU A 250 6.07 -4.88 -11.36
CA GLU A 250 7.06 -5.75 -11.99
C GLU A 250 6.64 -7.22 -11.89
N ILE A 251 6.30 -7.69 -10.68
CA ILE A 251 5.89 -9.08 -10.50
C ILE A 251 4.44 -9.31 -10.97
N LYS A 252 3.59 -8.28 -10.85
CA LYS A 252 2.17 -8.40 -11.18
C LYS A 252 1.88 -8.31 -12.67
N PHE A 253 2.57 -7.44 -13.39
CA PHE A 253 2.29 -7.09 -14.79
C PHE A 253 3.54 -7.13 -15.69
N HIS A 254 4.68 -7.58 -15.18
CA HIS A 254 5.97 -7.56 -15.88
C HIS A 254 6.41 -6.16 -16.35
N LEU A 255 5.97 -5.11 -15.65
CA LEU A 255 6.29 -3.73 -15.93
C LEU A 255 7.46 -3.26 -15.06
N LYS A 256 8.60 -2.94 -15.66
CA LYS A 256 9.75 -2.43 -14.91
C LYS A 256 9.38 -1.14 -14.17
N PRO A 257 9.65 -1.05 -12.86
CA PRO A 257 9.40 0.15 -12.07
C PRO A 257 10.08 1.38 -12.67
N ARG A 258 9.37 2.50 -12.66
CA ARG A 258 9.89 3.78 -13.14
C ARG A 258 9.54 4.88 -12.15
N LEU A 259 10.51 5.69 -11.82
CA LEU A 259 10.28 6.91 -11.07
C LEU A 259 9.53 7.92 -11.93
N LEU A 260 8.76 8.76 -11.27
CA LEU A 260 8.17 9.93 -11.90
C LEU A 260 9.29 10.89 -12.32
N PHE A 261 9.16 11.49 -13.49
CA PHE A 261 10.14 12.49 -13.95
C PHE A 261 10.25 13.64 -12.95
N SER A 262 11.47 14.11 -12.69
CA SER A 262 11.74 15.12 -11.65
C SER A 262 10.89 16.39 -11.83
N TRP A 263 10.75 16.86 -13.07
CA TRP A 263 9.94 18.04 -13.37
C TRP A 263 8.43 17.82 -13.07
N MET A 264 7.88 16.64 -13.38
CA MET A 264 6.49 16.29 -13.03
C MET A 264 6.32 16.14 -11.51
N GLY A 265 7.29 15.50 -10.87
CA GLY A 265 7.31 15.32 -9.41
C GLY A 265 7.41 16.62 -8.63
N SER A 266 7.91 17.70 -9.25
CA SER A 266 8.00 19.03 -8.63
C SER A 266 6.72 19.84 -8.70
N ILE A 267 5.75 19.49 -9.58
CA ILE A 267 4.48 20.23 -9.73
C ILE A 267 3.46 19.70 -8.71
N PRO A 268 3.14 20.48 -7.65
CA PRO A 268 2.14 20.07 -6.67
C PRO A 268 0.79 19.79 -7.33
N TYR A 269 0.03 18.87 -6.75
CA TYR A 269 -1.26 18.38 -7.21
C TYR A 269 -1.22 17.61 -8.55
N VAL A 270 -0.52 18.11 -9.57
CA VAL A 270 -0.40 17.45 -10.89
C VAL A 270 0.29 16.08 -10.75
N ARG A 271 1.35 15.99 -9.95
CA ARG A 271 2.08 14.73 -9.69
C ARG A 271 1.22 13.60 -9.18
N ASN A 272 0.10 13.89 -8.49
CA ASN A 272 -0.80 12.86 -7.97
C ASN A 272 -1.48 12.04 -9.08
N PHE A 273 -1.71 12.63 -10.26
CA PHE A 273 -2.32 11.94 -11.40
C PHE A 273 -1.39 10.88 -12.01
N PHE A 274 -0.10 11.00 -11.77
CA PHE A 274 0.94 10.15 -12.36
C PHE A 274 1.68 9.29 -11.32
N CYS A 275 1.42 9.51 -10.03
CA CYS A 275 2.10 8.79 -8.96
C CYS A 275 1.28 7.56 -8.54
N THR A 276 1.71 6.40 -9.01
CA THR A 276 1.07 5.11 -8.67
C THR A 276 1.51 4.55 -7.33
N SER A 277 2.64 5.03 -6.78
CA SER A 277 3.04 4.78 -5.40
C SER A 277 4.02 5.86 -4.93
N CYS A 278 3.78 6.39 -3.75
CA CYS A 278 4.64 7.35 -3.07
C CYS A 278 5.33 6.65 -1.89
N PHE A 279 6.64 6.47 -1.96
CA PHE A 279 7.46 5.93 -0.86
C PHE A 279 8.07 7.07 -0.06
N LEU A 280 7.91 7.01 1.25
CA LEU A 280 8.44 7.98 2.21
C LEU A 280 9.16 7.25 3.34
N MET A 281 10.35 7.73 3.71
CA MET A 281 10.95 7.46 5.01
C MET A 281 10.77 8.68 5.87
N VAL A 282 10.17 8.53 7.04
CA VAL A 282 9.93 9.62 7.98
C VAL A 282 10.45 9.29 9.37
N LYS A 283 10.90 10.31 10.06
CA LYS A 283 11.29 10.24 11.48
C LYS A 283 10.36 11.12 12.31
N ASP A 284 10.24 10.76 13.58
CA ASP A 284 9.71 11.69 14.55
C ASP A 284 10.67 12.89 14.68
N GLY A 285 10.16 14.08 14.56
CA GLY A 285 10.92 15.32 14.64
C GLY A 285 10.90 15.98 16.02
N LEU A 286 10.34 15.29 17.05
CA LEU A 286 10.32 15.75 18.44
C LEU A 286 11.47 15.19 19.24
#